data_389083ba8e05887631073dea7a31f101
#
_entry.id   389083ba8e05887631073dea7a31f101
#
_cell.length_a   1.000
_cell.length_b   1.000
_cell.length_c   1.000
_cell.angle_alpha   90.00
_cell.angle_beta   90.00
_cell.angle_gamma   90.00
#
_symmetry.space_group_name_H-M   'P 1'
#
loop_
_entity.id
_entity.type
_entity.pdbx_description
1 polymer ?
#
loop_
_entity_poly.entity_id
_entity_poly.type
_entity_poly.pdbx_seq_one_letter_code
_entity_poly.pdbx_strand_id
1 'polypeptide(L)'
;LAQPRYTDCEDFKRFGKPKYGFFIGGGNVDSMVSHYSVAKIPRAEDEYSPGGKGGARPDRSATVYTKLAKEAYPDLPVILGGLEASLRRFAHYDYWMDTVLPSIAESSGADIISFGMGEHQTVEIARRLAAGEPVEQITDVDGTCYLTDFDHLPERYVECAGFKKVASDKTAYAKACRIQMDNQDVVSGQIIVQKQSEKYLVQNIPAKPLVRGELDKVYALPYTRRYHPIYESMGGVPAIREVQFSIIQNRGCF
;
A
#
# COMPACT_ATOMS: atom_id res chain seq x y z
N LEU A 1 -5.20 14.72 0.92
CA LEU A 1 -5.26 14.77 2.40
C LEU A 1 -3.92 14.33 2.96
N ALA A 2 -3.34 15.10 3.88
CA ALA A 2 -2.05 14.74 4.46
C ALA A 2 -2.23 13.64 5.51
N GLN A 3 -2.87 13.93 6.62
CA GLN A 3 -3.16 12.95 7.68
C GLN A 3 -4.62 13.14 8.12
N PRO A 4 -5.56 12.44 7.47
CA PRO A 4 -6.97 12.61 7.78
C PRO A 4 -7.32 12.06 9.16
N ARG A 5 -8.32 12.64 9.81
CA ARG A 5 -8.94 12.04 10.98
C ARG A 5 -9.48 10.66 10.60
N TYR A 6 -9.44 9.75 11.54
CA TYR A 6 -9.87 8.38 11.33
C TYR A 6 -11.05 7.94 12.22
N THR A 7 -11.66 8.89 12.91
CA THR A 7 -12.84 8.65 13.73
C THR A 7 -14.14 8.53 12.92
N ASP A 8 -14.11 9.10 11.72
CA ASP A 8 -15.23 9.13 10.76
C ASP A 8 -14.72 9.38 9.34
N CYS A 9 -15.60 9.29 8.34
CA CYS A 9 -15.24 9.50 6.95
C CYS A 9 -15.32 10.97 6.47
N GLU A 10 -15.60 11.93 7.35
CA GLU A 10 -15.88 13.32 6.93
C GLU A 10 -14.68 14.04 6.33
N ASP A 11 -13.47 13.76 6.84
CA ASP A 11 -12.27 14.35 6.25
C ASP A 11 -12.05 13.90 4.78
N PHE A 12 -12.51 12.70 4.42
CA PHE A 12 -12.44 12.19 3.02
C PHE A 12 -13.42 12.90 2.10
N LYS A 13 -14.43 13.58 2.63
CA LYS A 13 -15.42 14.39 1.90
C LYS A 13 -15.02 15.86 1.79
N ARG A 14 -13.97 16.29 2.50
CA ARG A 14 -13.56 17.70 2.67
C ARG A 14 -13.39 18.49 1.37
N PHE A 15 -12.91 17.83 0.31
CA PHE A 15 -12.69 18.46 -1.00
C PHE A 15 -13.78 18.09 -2.04
N GLY A 16 -14.89 17.53 -1.59
CA GLY A 16 -15.93 16.99 -2.45
C GLY A 16 -15.58 15.63 -3.05
N LYS A 17 -16.45 15.13 -3.93
CA LYS A 17 -16.27 13.81 -4.56
C LYS A 17 -15.07 13.82 -5.51
N PRO A 18 -14.07 12.95 -5.31
CA PRO A 18 -12.95 12.81 -6.24
C PRO A 18 -13.44 12.42 -7.64
N LYS A 19 -12.75 12.92 -8.66
CA LYS A 19 -13.17 12.68 -10.04
C LYS A 19 -12.87 11.24 -10.51
N TYR A 20 -11.77 10.66 -10.07
CA TYR A 20 -11.29 9.38 -10.58
C TYR A 20 -11.13 8.30 -9.50
N GLY A 21 -11.01 8.64 -8.24
CA GLY A 21 -10.79 7.71 -7.14
C GLY A 21 -9.83 8.22 -6.09
N PHE A 22 -9.43 7.34 -5.19
CA PHE A 22 -8.46 7.61 -4.14
C PHE A 22 -7.17 6.84 -4.39
N PHE A 23 -6.03 7.52 -4.24
CA PHE A 23 -4.72 6.91 -4.12
C PHE A 23 -4.27 7.07 -2.68
N ILE A 24 -4.13 5.96 -1.96
CA ILE A 24 -3.88 5.95 -0.52
C ILE A 24 -2.53 5.30 -0.23
N GLY A 25 -1.77 5.91 0.67
CA GLY A 25 -0.55 5.34 1.24
C GLY A 25 -0.53 5.52 2.75
N GLY A 26 0.01 4.55 3.47
CA GLY A 26 0.13 4.59 4.93
C GLY A 26 1.22 5.53 5.47
N GLY A 27 1.96 6.22 4.58
CA GLY A 27 3.11 7.06 4.93
C GLY A 27 4.46 6.35 4.73
N ASN A 28 5.55 6.98 5.19
CA ASN A 28 6.93 6.52 4.96
C ASN A 28 7.30 5.28 5.78
N VAL A 29 6.62 5.04 6.89
CA VAL A 29 6.87 3.94 7.81
C VAL A 29 5.56 3.21 8.07
N ASP A 30 5.64 1.90 8.22
CA ASP A 30 4.51 1.07 8.65
C ASP A 30 3.93 1.61 9.97
N SER A 31 2.60 1.79 10.02
CA SER A 31 1.94 2.39 11.17
C SER A 31 2.15 1.60 12.47
N MET A 32 2.14 0.26 12.39
CA MET A 32 2.37 -0.59 13.56
C MET A 32 3.79 -0.46 14.08
N VAL A 33 4.78 -0.39 13.19
CA VAL A 33 6.20 -0.16 13.57
C VAL A 33 6.39 1.22 14.18
N SER A 34 5.68 2.21 13.67
CA SER A 34 5.72 3.58 14.22
C SER A 34 5.07 3.68 15.60
N HIS A 35 3.96 2.96 15.82
CA HIS A 35 3.17 3.09 17.05
C HIS A 35 3.63 2.20 18.20
N TYR A 36 4.35 1.12 17.91
CA TYR A 36 4.73 0.13 18.92
C TYR A 36 6.23 -0.15 18.93
N SER A 37 6.74 -0.45 20.11
CA SER A 37 8.07 -1.06 20.26
C SER A 37 8.04 -2.54 19.87
N VAL A 38 9.24 -3.16 19.76
CA VAL A 38 9.36 -4.61 19.55
C VAL A 38 8.70 -5.42 20.67
N ALA A 39 8.63 -4.88 21.89
CA ALA A 39 7.95 -5.53 23.02
C ALA A 39 6.43 -5.28 23.02
N LYS A 40 5.85 -4.80 21.91
CA LYS A 40 4.42 -4.46 21.74
C LYS A 40 3.93 -3.37 22.70
N ILE A 41 4.83 -2.54 23.22
CA ILE A 41 4.49 -1.41 24.08
C ILE A 41 4.17 -0.22 23.19
N PRO A 42 2.98 0.44 23.38
CA PRO A 42 2.65 1.66 22.63
C PRO A 42 3.68 2.76 22.88
N ARG A 43 4.08 3.45 21.82
CA ARG A 43 4.96 4.63 21.90
C ARG A 43 4.13 5.84 22.28
N ALA A 44 4.65 6.68 23.17
CA ALA A 44 4.03 7.95 23.52
C ALA A 44 4.13 9.00 22.41
N GLU A 45 5.16 8.87 21.56
CA GLU A 45 5.50 9.79 20.49
C GLU A 45 5.38 9.12 19.11
N ASP A 46 4.97 9.90 18.12
CA ASP A 46 4.98 9.54 16.70
C ASP A 46 5.61 10.69 15.91
N GLU A 47 6.88 10.54 15.56
CA GLU A 47 7.67 11.53 14.81
C GLU A 47 7.04 11.94 13.48
N TYR A 48 6.17 11.10 12.90
CA TYR A 48 5.45 11.36 11.64
C TYR A 48 4.10 12.04 11.84
N SER A 49 3.71 12.30 13.09
CA SER A 49 2.47 13.00 13.43
C SER A 49 2.72 14.45 13.84
N PRO A 50 1.73 15.34 13.70
CA PRO A 50 1.87 16.74 14.08
C PRO A 50 2.26 16.91 15.55
N GLY A 51 3.32 17.70 15.78
CA GLY A 51 3.89 17.92 17.12
C GLY A 51 4.50 16.68 17.76
N GLY A 52 4.75 15.60 17.00
CA GLY A 52 5.30 14.35 17.52
C GLY A 52 4.34 13.56 18.41
N LYS A 53 3.05 13.89 18.39
CA LYS A 53 2.08 13.28 19.30
C LYS A 53 1.59 11.93 18.78
N GLY A 54 1.70 10.88 19.60
CA GLY A 54 1.10 9.58 19.33
C GLY A 54 -0.44 9.64 19.26
N GLY A 55 -1.04 8.66 18.59
CA GLY A 55 -2.50 8.50 18.50
C GLY A 55 -3.19 9.36 17.43
N ALA A 56 -2.47 10.18 16.68
CA ALA A 56 -3.05 10.96 15.57
C ALA A 56 -3.24 10.14 14.28
N ARG A 57 -2.54 9.02 14.14
CA ARG A 57 -2.72 8.04 13.07
C ARG A 57 -3.34 6.75 13.62
N PRO A 58 -4.19 6.04 12.86
CA PRO A 58 -4.70 4.75 13.30
C PRO A 58 -3.65 3.66 13.15
N ASP A 59 -3.79 2.61 13.94
CA ASP A 59 -3.14 1.33 13.68
C ASP A 59 -3.58 0.78 12.32
N ARG A 60 -2.67 0.19 11.58
CA ARG A 60 -2.91 -0.30 10.21
C ARG A 60 -3.54 0.78 9.34
N SER A 61 -2.89 1.96 9.32
CA SER A 61 -3.42 3.18 8.72
C SER A 61 -3.87 2.99 7.26
N ALA A 62 -3.14 2.21 6.48
CA ALA A 62 -3.51 1.89 5.10
C ALA A 62 -4.90 1.23 5.01
N THR A 63 -5.17 0.25 5.88
CA THR A 63 -6.47 -0.44 5.93
C THR A 63 -7.59 0.50 6.40
N VAL A 64 -7.34 1.27 7.47
CA VAL A 64 -8.36 2.16 8.04
C VAL A 64 -8.73 3.26 7.06
N TYR A 65 -7.75 3.93 6.46
CA TYR A 65 -8.00 4.99 5.48
C TYR A 65 -8.71 4.47 4.22
N THR A 66 -8.41 3.26 3.77
CA THR A 66 -9.13 2.64 2.65
C THR A 66 -10.61 2.42 2.98
N LYS A 67 -10.90 1.87 4.15
CA LYS A 67 -12.30 1.67 4.60
C LYS A 67 -13.06 2.98 4.70
N LEU A 68 -12.46 4.02 5.28
CA LEU A 68 -13.09 5.34 5.39
C LEU A 68 -13.29 6.00 4.04
N ALA A 69 -12.38 5.83 3.08
CA ALA A 69 -12.55 6.31 1.71
C ALA A 69 -13.73 5.60 1.02
N LYS A 70 -13.84 4.28 1.16
CA LYS A 70 -14.98 3.50 0.66
C LYS A 70 -16.30 3.84 1.35
N GLU A 71 -16.28 4.13 2.64
CA GLU A 71 -17.46 4.63 3.37
C GLU A 71 -17.90 6.00 2.86
N ALA A 72 -16.95 6.91 2.64
CA ALA A 72 -17.23 8.24 2.12
C ALA A 72 -17.84 8.22 0.70
N TYR A 73 -17.30 7.36 -0.17
CA TYR A 73 -17.69 7.24 -1.57
C TYR A 73 -17.56 5.78 -2.05
N PRO A 74 -18.59 4.94 -1.78
CA PRO A 74 -18.54 3.50 -2.07
C PRO A 74 -18.25 3.13 -3.52
N ASP A 75 -18.71 3.97 -4.46
CA ASP A 75 -18.60 3.73 -5.90
C ASP A 75 -17.26 4.16 -6.50
N LEU A 76 -16.38 4.79 -5.71
CA LEU A 76 -15.10 5.25 -6.22
C LEU A 76 -13.99 4.22 -6.02
N PRO A 77 -13.11 4.07 -7.02
CA PRO A 77 -11.93 3.24 -6.91
C PRO A 77 -10.99 3.69 -5.78
N VAL A 78 -10.40 2.72 -5.08
CA VAL A 78 -9.33 2.95 -4.12
C VAL A 78 -8.11 2.15 -4.51
N ILE A 79 -7.06 2.86 -4.87
CA ILE A 79 -5.74 2.32 -5.19
C ILE A 79 -4.87 2.49 -3.95
N LEU A 80 -4.44 1.38 -3.38
CA LEU A 80 -3.65 1.35 -2.15
C LEU A 80 -2.19 1.08 -2.47
N GLY A 81 -1.29 1.90 -1.95
CA GLY A 81 0.15 1.77 -2.19
C GLY A 81 0.99 2.02 -0.94
N GLY A 82 2.29 2.14 -1.14
CA GLY A 82 3.28 2.38 -0.11
C GLY A 82 3.76 1.12 0.61
N LEU A 83 4.61 1.31 1.60
CA LEU A 83 5.31 0.22 2.30
C LEU A 83 4.34 -0.74 3.00
N GLU A 84 3.37 -0.20 3.73
CA GLU A 84 2.41 -0.99 4.49
C GLU A 84 1.57 -1.91 3.59
N ALA A 85 1.12 -1.40 2.44
CA ALA A 85 0.38 -2.19 1.46
C ALA A 85 1.27 -3.23 0.77
N SER A 86 2.48 -2.85 0.37
CA SER A 86 3.43 -3.75 -0.28
C SER A 86 3.78 -4.96 0.57
N LEU A 87 4.02 -4.76 1.87
CA LEU A 87 4.36 -5.84 2.82
C LEU A 87 3.17 -6.76 3.11
N ARG A 88 1.94 -6.26 3.01
CA ARG A 88 0.71 -6.98 3.37
C ARG A 88 -0.13 -7.41 2.16
N ARG A 89 0.43 -7.38 0.95
CA ARG A 89 -0.31 -7.71 -0.28
C ARG A 89 -0.74 -9.18 -0.36
N PHE A 90 0.03 -10.10 0.20
CA PHE A 90 -0.34 -11.51 0.38
C PHE A 90 -0.87 -11.79 1.78
N ALA A 91 -1.31 -13.02 2.02
CA ALA A 91 -1.48 -13.51 3.39
C ALA A 91 -0.15 -13.40 4.14
N HIS A 92 -0.17 -12.76 5.30
CA HIS A 92 1.03 -12.35 6.02
C HIS A 92 0.90 -12.57 7.52
N TYR A 93 2.03 -12.82 8.19
CA TYR A 93 2.07 -12.90 9.65
C TYR A 93 2.02 -11.51 10.26
N ASP A 94 1.01 -11.28 11.09
CA ASP A 94 0.90 -10.07 11.90
C ASP A 94 1.52 -10.31 13.28
N TYR A 95 2.65 -9.68 13.51
CA TYR A 95 3.42 -9.82 14.74
C TYR A 95 2.63 -9.39 15.99
N TRP A 96 1.81 -8.35 15.89
CA TRP A 96 1.08 -7.79 17.04
C TRP A 96 -0.07 -8.70 17.46
N MET A 97 -0.76 -9.31 16.51
CA MET A 97 -1.86 -10.25 16.75
C MET A 97 -1.39 -11.70 16.92
N ASP A 98 -0.11 -11.98 16.63
CA ASP A 98 0.48 -13.33 16.62
C ASP A 98 -0.33 -14.33 15.76
N THR A 99 -0.73 -13.88 14.57
CA THR A 99 -1.53 -14.69 13.65
C THR A 99 -1.25 -14.33 12.19
N VAL A 100 -1.63 -15.22 11.29
CA VAL A 100 -1.60 -14.92 9.85
C VAL A 100 -2.90 -14.25 9.46
N LEU A 101 -2.81 -13.08 8.83
CA LEU A 101 -3.93 -12.31 8.28
C LEU A 101 -4.02 -12.50 6.77
N PRO A 102 -5.21 -12.32 6.17
CA PRO A 102 -5.38 -12.34 4.72
C PRO A 102 -4.69 -11.13 4.06
N SER A 103 -4.69 -11.11 2.73
CA SER A 103 -4.23 -9.95 1.96
C SER A 103 -4.88 -8.65 2.44
N ILE A 104 -4.10 -7.56 2.42
CA ILE A 104 -4.64 -6.21 2.69
C ILE A 104 -5.71 -5.81 1.67
N ALA A 105 -5.69 -6.32 0.44
CA ALA A 105 -6.76 -6.10 -0.53
C ALA A 105 -8.11 -6.61 0.01
N GLU A 106 -8.13 -7.83 0.57
CA GLU A 106 -9.34 -8.41 1.16
C GLU A 106 -9.74 -7.67 2.44
N SER A 107 -8.79 -7.42 3.34
CA SER A 107 -9.08 -6.82 4.65
C SER A 107 -9.46 -5.33 4.58
N SER A 108 -9.00 -4.59 3.58
CA SER A 108 -9.28 -3.16 3.41
C SER A 108 -10.40 -2.86 2.43
N GLY A 109 -10.64 -3.74 1.44
CA GLY A 109 -11.54 -3.50 0.31
C GLY A 109 -10.93 -2.60 -0.77
N ALA A 110 -9.61 -2.48 -0.85
CA ALA A 110 -8.94 -1.80 -1.95
C ALA A 110 -9.15 -2.54 -3.27
N ASP A 111 -9.37 -1.79 -4.35
CA ASP A 111 -9.59 -2.36 -5.68
C ASP A 111 -8.27 -2.81 -6.31
N ILE A 112 -7.22 -2.01 -6.17
CA ILE A 112 -5.88 -2.31 -6.66
C ILE A 112 -4.86 -2.01 -5.55
N ILE A 113 -3.88 -2.89 -5.39
CA ILE A 113 -2.66 -2.60 -4.61
C ILE A 113 -1.55 -2.30 -5.61
N SER A 114 -0.89 -1.16 -5.47
CA SER A 114 0.37 -0.82 -6.14
C SER A 114 1.52 -1.15 -5.20
N PHE A 115 2.38 -2.10 -5.55
CA PHE A 115 3.49 -2.52 -4.72
C PHE A 115 4.85 -2.12 -5.31
N GLY A 116 5.84 -2.01 -4.45
CA GLY A 116 7.18 -1.60 -4.83
C GLY A 116 7.27 -0.11 -5.19
N MET A 117 7.96 0.22 -6.26
CA MET A 117 8.13 1.58 -6.79
C MET A 117 6.94 1.95 -7.67
N GLY A 118 6.04 2.77 -7.16
CA GLY A 118 4.70 2.98 -7.70
C GLY A 118 4.56 4.05 -8.78
N GLU A 119 5.63 4.62 -9.33
CA GLU A 119 5.53 5.75 -10.25
C GLU A 119 4.82 5.39 -11.56
N HIS A 120 5.22 4.30 -12.22
CA HIS A 120 4.60 3.84 -13.47
C HIS A 120 3.14 3.44 -13.24
N GLN A 121 2.88 2.62 -12.22
CA GLN A 121 1.54 2.14 -11.88
C GLN A 121 0.58 3.30 -11.60
N THR A 122 1.02 4.27 -10.79
CA THR A 122 0.20 5.42 -10.41
C THR A 122 -0.23 6.21 -11.64
N VAL A 123 0.70 6.49 -12.56
CA VAL A 123 0.43 7.24 -13.79
C VAL A 123 -0.49 6.45 -14.73
N GLU A 124 -0.19 5.16 -14.94
CA GLU A 124 -0.98 4.32 -15.86
C GLU A 124 -2.40 4.11 -15.35
N ILE A 125 -2.58 3.75 -14.08
CA ILE A 125 -3.91 3.58 -13.48
C ILE A 125 -4.70 4.90 -13.55
N ALA A 126 -4.07 6.03 -13.17
CA ALA A 126 -4.74 7.32 -13.22
C ALA A 126 -5.17 7.71 -14.64
N ARG A 127 -4.35 7.42 -15.65
CA ARG A 127 -4.64 7.65 -17.06
C ARG A 127 -5.84 6.82 -17.53
N ARG A 128 -5.88 5.53 -17.19
CA ARG A 128 -6.96 4.61 -17.56
C ARG A 128 -8.28 4.99 -16.88
N LEU A 129 -8.27 5.30 -15.59
CA LEU A 129 -9.44 5.82 -14.87
C LEU A 129 -9.94 7.16 -15.47
N ALA A 130 -9.00 8.04 -15.87
CA ALA A 130 -9.37 9.31 -16.52
C ALA A 130 -9.97 9.10 -17.91
N ALA A 131 -9.62 8.03 -18.60
CA ALA A 131 -10.25 7.62 -19.86
C ALA A 131 -11.61 6.93 -19.68
N GLY A 132 -12.07 6.73 -18.45
CA GLY A 132 -13.35 6.11 -18.12
C GLY A 132 -13.33 4.59 -18.07
N GLU A 133 -12.14 3.97 -18.03
CA GLU A 133 -12.02 2.53 -17.87
C GLU A 133 -12.44 2.10 -16.46
N PRO A 134 -13.32 1.09 -16.32
CA PRO A 134 -13.69 0.56 -15.01
C PRO A 134 -12.49 -0.05 -14.29
N VAL A 135 -12.37 0.19 -12.98
CA VAL A 135 -11.22 -0.27 -12.19
C VAL A 135 -11.06 -1.80 -12.22
N GLU A 136 -12.16 -2.52 -12.31
CA GLU A 136 -12.21 -4.00 -12.37
C GLU A 136 -11.58 -4.55 -13.67
N GLN A 137 -11.44 -3.72 -14.69
CA GLN A 137 -10.79 -4.08 -15.97
C GLN A 137 -9.30 -3.74 -15.98
N ILE A 138 -8.81 -2.99 -14.99
CA ILE A 138 -7.40 -2.62 -14.87
C ILE A 138 -6.63 -3.75 -14.14
N THR A 139 -6.42 -4.86 -14.84
CA THR A 139 -5.84 -6.09 -14.28
C THR A 139 -4.45 -6.43 -14.79
N ASP A 140 -3.92 -5.68 -15.75
CA ASP A 140 -2.70 -5.98 -16.52
C ASP A 140 -1.55 -4.98 -16.30
N VAL A 141 -1.62 -4.19 -15.22
CA VAL A 141 -0.55 -3.23 -14.88
C VAL A 141 0.52 -3.90 -14.05
N ASP A 142 1.77 -3.89 -14.53
CA ASP A 142 2.93 -4.41 -13.79
C ASP A 142 3.06 -3.73 -12.43
N GLY A 143 3.47 -4.47 -11.40
CA GLY A 143 3.63 -3.95 -10.04
C GLY A 143 2.32 -3.74 -9.28
N THR A 144 1.24 -4.40 -9.71
CA THR A 144 -0.06 -4.32 -9.03
C THR A 144 -0.56 -5.69 -8.55
N CYS A 145 -1.46 -5.65 -7.56
CA CYS A 145 -2.28 -6.79 -7.19
C CYS A 145 -3.75 -6.40 -7.18
N TYR A 146 -4.61 -7.36 -7.48
CA TYR A 146 -6.06 -7.21 -7.46
C TYR A 146 -6.74 -8.50 -7.01
N LEU A 147 -8.02 -8.41 -6.63
CA LEU A 147 -8.83 -9.58 -6.29
C LEU A 147 -9.76 -9.93 -7.46
N THR A 148 -9.84 -11.22 -7.78
CA THR A 148 -10.70 -11.72 -8.85
C THR A 148 -11.33 -13.06 -8.49
N ASP A 149 -12.30 -13.48 -9.28
CA ASP A 149 -12.93 -14.79 -9.20
C ASP A 149 -12.12 -15.85 -9.98
N PHE A 150 -12.38 -17.11 -9.73
CA PHE A 150 -11.65 -18.22 -10.35
C PHE A 150 -11.69 -18.19 -11.89
N ASP A 151 -12.84 -17.84 -12.46
CA ASP A 151 -13.05 -17.84 -13.91
C ASP A 151 -12.31 -16.72 -14.65
N HIS A 152 -11.76 -15.75 -13.90
CA HIS A 152 -11.01 -14.60 -14.44
C HIS A 152 -9.52 -14.64 -14.08
N LEU A 153 -9.01 -15.81 -13.68
CA LEU A 153 -7.58 -15.98 -13.43
C LEU A 153 -6.77 -15.88 -14.73
N PRO A 154 -5.52 -15.39 -14.67
CA PRO A 154 -4.61 -15.40 -15.82
C PRO A 154 -4.38 -16.83 -16.33
N GLU A 155 -4.07 -16.98 -17.62
CA GLU A 155 -3.78 -18.30 -18.22
C GLU A 155 -2.52 -18.96 -17.63
N ARG A 156 -1.55 -18.17 -17.21
CA ARG A 156 -0.26 -18.65 -16.68
C ARG A 156 0.09 -17.92 -15.41
N TYR A 157 0.32 -18.66 -14.36
CA TYR A 157 0.73 -18.15 -13.05
C TYR A 157 1.41 -19.21 -12.20
N VAL A 158 2.08 -18.77 -11.15
CA VAL A 158 2.57 -19.63 -10.07
C VAL A 158 1.54 -19.60 -8.94
N GLU A 159 1.03 -20.75 -8.56
CA GLU A 159 0.09 -20.85 -7.45
C GLU A 159 0.81 -20.85 -6.11
N CYS A 160 0.39 -19.96 -5.24
CA CYS A 160 0.82 -19.90 -3.85
C CYS A 160 -0.23 -20.53 -2.94
N ALA A 161 0.18 -21.25 -1.91
CA ALA A 161 -0.76 -21.86 -0.97
C ALA A 161 -1.75 -20.81 -0.43
N GLY A 162 -3.04 -21.12 -0.47
CA GLY A 162 -4.11 -20.21 -0.08
C GLY A 162 -4.07 -19.79 1.39
N PHE A 163 -4.72 -18.70 1.73
CA PHE A 163 -4.73 -18.10 3.06
C PHE A 163 -5.02 -19.11 4.18
N LYS A 164 -6.10 -19.90 4.08
CA LYS A 164 -6.45 -20.88 5.12
C LYS A 164 -5.34 -21.91 5.38
N LYS A 165 -4.62 -22.31 4.30
CA LYS A 165 -3.52 -23.27 4.43
C LYS A 165 -2.29 -22.65 5.06
N VAL A 166 -1.88 -21.45 4.63
CA VAL A 166 -0.71 -20.77 5.21
C VAL A 166 -0.96 -20.32 6.66
N ALA A 167 -2.21 -20.04 7.03
CA ALA A 167 -2.57 -19.69 8.40
C ALA A 167 -2.46 -20.87 9.37
N SER A 168 -2.64 -22.11 8.88
CA SER A 168 -2.64 -23.32 9.72
C SER A 168 -1.35 -24.14 9.64
N ASP A 169 -0.47 -23.88 8.65
CA ASP A 169 0.70 -24.69 8.36
C ASP A 169 1.93 -23.80 8.09
N LYS A 170 2.87 -23.79 9.06
CA LYS A 170 4.11 -23.02 8.96
C LYS A 170 4.99 -23.41 7.77
N THR A 171 4.96 -24.68 7.35
CA THR A 171 5.71 -25.16 6.19
C THR A 171 5.09 -24.61 4.90
N ALA A 172 3.75 -24.59 4.80
CA ALA A 172 3.05 -23.97 3.68
C ALA A 172 3.32 -22.47 3.64
N TYR A 173 3.34 -21.79 4.79
CA TYR A 173 3.69 -20.38 4.90
C TYR A 173 5.11 -20.11 4.38
N ALA A 174 6.10 -20.89 4.84
CA ALA A 174 7.50 -20.75 4.39
C ALA A 174 7.64 -20.97 2.87
N LYS A 175 6.95 -21.96 2.30
CA LYS A 175 6.92 -22.18 0.84
C LYS A 175 6.27 -21.01 0.09
N ALA A 176 5.18 -20.46 0.62
CA ALA A 176 4.53 -19.28 0.05
C ALA A 176 5.47 -18.06 0.04
N CYS A 177 6.18 -17.81 1.14
CA CYS A 177 7.20 -16.75 1.19
C CYS A 177 8.32 -16.99 0.15
N ARG A 178 8.77 -18.23 -0.01
CA ARG A 178 9.80 -18.59 -1.00
C ARG A 178 9.34 -18.28 -2.43
N ILE A 179 8.10 -18.67 -2.79
CA ILE A 179 7.51 -18.36 -4.09
C ILE A 179 7.48 -16.84 -4.33
N GLN A 180 7.06 -16.07 -3.32
CA GLN A 180 7.04 -14.60 -3.42
C GLN A 180 8.45 -14.03 -3.64
N MET A 181 9.45 -14.53 -2.93
CA MET A 181 10.84 -14.08 -3.07
C MET A 181 11.42 -14.41 -4.44
N ASP A 182 11.19 -15.63 -4.95
CA ASP A 182 11.71 -16.08 -6.24
C ASP A 182 11.10 -15.33 -7.42
N ASN A 183 9.97 -14.62 -7.22
CA ASN A 183 9.26 -13.88 -8.26
C ASN A 183 9.27 -12.35 -8.01
N GLN A 184 10.27 -11.83 -7.32
CA GLN A 184 10.45 -10.38 -7.13
C GLN A 184 11.26 -9.72 -8.24
N ASP A 185 11.94 -10.49 -9.06
CA ASP A 185 12.74 -9.98 -10.16
C ASP A 185 11.85 -9.63 -11.36
N VAL A 186 12.04 -8.44 -11.92
CA VAL A 186 11.24 -7.94 -13.05
C VAL A 186 11.50 -8.69 -14.37
N VAL A 187 12.63 -9.40 -14.48
CA VAL A 187 13.00 -10.13 -15.71
C VAL A 187 12.51 -11.57 -15.66
N SER A 188 12.64 -12.23 -14.52
CA SER A 188 12.32 -13.65 -14.33
C SER A 188 11.05 -13.89 -13.51
N GLY A 189 10.51 -12.87 -12.88
CA GLY A 189 9.30 -12.97 -12.06
C GLY A 189 8.06 -13.35 -12.88
N GLN A 190 7.18 -14.10 -12.25
CA GLN A 190 5.94 -14.55 -12.84
C GLN A 190 4.74 -13.98 -12.07
N ILE A 191 3.57 -14.03 -12.68
CA ILE A 191 2.31 -13.75 -12.00
C ILE A 191 2.14 -14.77 -10.87
N ILE A 192 1.77 -14.29 -9.67
CA ILE A 192 1.49 -15.17 -8.52
C ILE A 192 0.01 -15.08 -8.19
N VAL A 193 -0.60 -16.23 -7.94
CA VAL A 193 -1.98 -16.30 -7.48
C VAL A 193 -2.04 -16.94 -6.10
N GLN A 194 -2.80 -16.33 -5.18
CA GLN A 194 -3.07 -16.87 -3.86
C GLN A 194 -4.57 -16.79 -3.55
N LYS A 195 -5.19 -17.96 -3.28
CA LYS A 195 -6.57 -17.96 -2.81
C LYS A 195 -6.67 -17.29 -1.45
N GLN A 196 -7.53 -16.29 -1.34
CA GLN A 196 -7.91 -15.66 -0.09
C GLN A 196 -9.11 -16.40 0.52
N SER A 197 -10.11 -15.71 1.10
CA SER A 197 -11.30 -16.38 1.62
C SER A 197 -12.18 -16.91 0.48
N GLU A 198 -12.79 -16.02 -0.28
CA GLU A 198 -13.68 -16.36 -1.40
C GLU A 198 -13.05 -16.06 -2.76
N LYS A 199 -12.24 -15.01 -2.85
CA LYS A 199 -11.58 -14.55 -4.07
C LYS A 199 -10.12 -15.00 -4.16
N TYR A 200 -9.52 -14.74 -5.30
CA TYR A 200 -8.11 -14.97 -5.56
C TYR A 200 -7.39 -13.63 -5.67
N LEU A 201 -6.31 -13.48 -4.93
CA LEU A 201 -5.36 -12.40 -5.14
C LEU A 201 -4.48 -12.78 -6.31
N VAL A 202 -4.41 -11.91 -7.30
CA VAL A 202 -3.46 -11.98 -8.41
C VAL A 202 -2.41 -10.89 -8.19
N GLN A 203 -1.14 -11.26 -8.15
CA GLN A 203 -0.03 -10.32 -8.23
C GLN A 203 0.54 -10.37 -9.64
N ASN A 204 0.50 -9.24 -10.34
CA ASN A 204 1.20 -9.07 -11.61
C ASN A 204 2.72 -9.11 -11.42
N ILE A 205 3.46 -9.25 -12.50
CA ILE A 205 4.93 -9.17 -12.45
C ILE A 205 5.36 -7.82 -11.85
N PRO A 206 6.51 -7.75 -11.18
CA PRO A 206 7.02 -6.50 -10.65
C PRO A 206 7.21 -5.44 -11.75
N ALA A 207 6.94 -4.17 -11.41
CA ALA A 207 7.16 -3.07 -12.34
C ALA A 207 8.65 -2.89 -12.66
N LYS A 208 8.93 -2.51 -13.91
CA LYS A 208 10.30 -2.17 -14.34
C LYS A 208 10.82 -0.95 -13.56
N PRO A 209 12.10 -0.96 -13.16
CA PRO A 209 12.71 0.21 -12.54
C PRO A 209 12.68 1.40 -13.51
N LEU A 210 12.55 2.60 -12.95
CA LEU A 210 12.66 3.84 -13.72
C LEU A 210 14.04 3.92 -14.39
N VAL A 211 14.07 4.25 -15.67
CA VAL A 211 15.33 4.64 -16.32
C VAL A 211 15.75 6.03 -15.85
N ARG A 212 17.04 6.37 -16.03
CA ARG A 212 17.61 7.62 -15.51
C ARG A 212 16.76 8.85 -15.86
N GLY A 213 16.35 9.00 -17.11
CA GLY A 213 15.58 10.17 -17.54
C GLY A 213 14.17 10.25 -16.91
N GLU A 214 13.56 9.13 -16.57
CA GLU A 214 12.29 9.10 -15.82
C GLU A 214 12.51 9.48 -14.37
N LEU A 215 13.56 8.94 -13.75
CA LEU A 215 13.93 9.25 -12.38
C LEU A 215 14.26 10.75 -12.22
N ASP A 216 15.03 11.31 -13.17
CA ASP A 216 15.35 12.74 -13.19
C ASP A 216 14.07 13.60 -13.28
N LYS A 217 13.08 13.20 -14.07
CA LYS A 217 11.77 13.89 -14.13
C LYS A 217 11.02 13.82 -12.80
N VAL A 218 11.02 12.66 -12.13
CA VAL A 218 10.40 12.52 -10.81
C VAL A 218 11.06 13.44 -9.79
N TYR A 219 12.40 13.49 -9.76
CA TYR A 219 13.12 14.38 -8.85
C TYR A 219 13.01 15.87 -9.21
N ALA A 220 12.72 16.20 -10.46
CA ALA A 220 12.48 17.57 -10.91
C ALA A 220 11.07 18.10 -10.60
N LEU A 221 10.16 17.27 -10.09
CA LEU A 221 8.83 17.72 -9.67
C LEU A 221 8.95 18.81 -8.59
N PRO A 222 8.02 19.77 -8.56
CA PRO A 222 8.08 20.91 -7.65
C PRO A 222 7.71 20.56 -6.21
N TYR A 223 8.47 19.65 -5.60
CA TYR A 223 8.29 19.29 -4.22
C TYR A 223 8.59 20.46 -3.28
N THR A 224 7.72 20.70 -2.31
CA THR A 224 7.93 21.71 -1.27
C THR A 224 9.08 21.34 -0.32
N ARG A 225 9.45 20.06 -0.26
CA ARG A 225 10.48 19.49 0.63
C ARG A 225 10.21 19.77 2.11
N ARG A 226 8.93 19.95 2.46
CA ARG A 226 8.42 20.19 3.80
C ARG A 226 7.12 19.43 4.00
N TYR A 227 6.72 19.29 5.25
CA TYR A 227 5.39 18.82 5.60
C TYR A 227 4.32 19.86 5.20
N HIS A 228 3.05 19.43 5.19
CA HIS A 228 1.94 20.30 4.82
C HIS A 228 1.81 21.50 5.79
N PRO A 229 1.64 22.74 5.33
CA PRO A 229 1.62 23.95 6.18
C PRO A 229 0.57 23.93 7.29
N ILE A 230 -0.53 23.17 7.13
CA ILE A 230 -1.55 23.02 8.15
C ILE A 230 -0.99 22.54 9.51
N TYR A 231 0.17 21.89 9.51
CA TYR A 231 0.79 21.34 10.72
C TYR A 231 1.71 22.32 11.45
N GLU A 232 2.00 23.50 10.88
CA GLU A 232 2.85 24.51 11.54
C GLU A 232 2.28 24.93 12.90
N SER A 233 0.97 25.23 12.95
CA SER A 233 0.29 25.61 14.20
C SER A 233 0.19 24.48 15.22
N MET A 234 0.44 23.24 14.79
CA MET A 234 0.38 22.05 15.63
C MET A 234 1.77 21.58 16.12
N GLY A 235 2.82 22.37 15.86
CA GLY A 235 4.21 22.06 16.22
C GLY A 235 5.02 21.38 15.11
N GLY A 236 4.52 21.41 13.88
CA GLY A 236 5.18 20.78 12.73
C GLY A 236 5.17 19.26 12.76
N VAL A 237 6.00 18.63 11.90
CA VAL A 237 6.19 17.17 11.87
C VAL A 237 7.66 16.88 12.14
N PRO A 238 8.03 16.34 13.32
CA PRO A 238 9.42 16.20 13.76
C PRO A 238 10.31 15.41 12.80
N ALA A 239 9.78 14.37 12.16
CA ALA A 239 10.52 13.49 11.22
C ALA A 239 11.20 14.26 10.06
N ILE A 240 10.76 15.48 9.74
CA ILE A 240 11.43 16.32 8.72
C ILE A 240 12.91 16.58 9.07
N ARG A 241 13.26 16.63 10.36
CA ARG A 241 14.62 16.90 10.81
C ARG A 241 15.63 15.86 10.35
N GLU A 242 15.18 14.60 10.23
CA GLU A 242 16.02 13.48 9.81
C GLU A 242 16.30 13.51 8.30
N VAL A 243 15.34 14.01 7.50
CA VAL A 243 15.39 13.89 6.03
C VAL A 243 15.65 15.22 5.31
N GLN A 244 15.52 16.36 5.98
CA GLN A 244 15.58 17.69 5.36
C GLN A 244 16.86 17.94 4.55
N PHE A 245 17.99 17.40 5.01
CA PHE A 245 19.29 17.56 4.35
C PHE A 245 19.85 16.22 3.84
N SER A 246 19.01 15.19 3.75
CA SER A 246 19.43 13.88 3.27
C SER A 246 19.54 13.83 1.76
N ILE A 247 20.51 13.07 1.27
CA ILE A 247 20.68 12.73 -0.15
C ILE A 247 20.34 11.26 -0.33
N ILE A 248 19.41 10.98 -1.23
CA ILE A 248 19.04 9.60 -1.58
C ILE A 248 20.11 9.02 -2.50
N GLN A 249 20.82 7.99 -2.04
CA GLN A 249 21.88 7.34 -2.81
C GLN A 249 21.38 6.15 -3.62
N ASN A 250 20.33 5.47 -3.13
CA ASN A 250 19.71 4.33 -3.81
C ASN A 250 18.22 4.26 -3.48
N ARG A 251 17.48 3.53 -4.29
CA ARG A 251 16.06 3.26 -4.09
C ARG A 251 15.82 1.75 -4.14
N GLY A 252 14.97 1.24 -3.22
CA GLY A 252 14.63 -0.16 -3.11
C GLY A 252 15.25 -0.84 -1.89
N CYS A 253 14.84 -2.09 -1.68
CA CYS A 253 15.39 -3.02 -0.68
C CYS A 253 15.86 -4.29 -1.38
N PHE A 254 16.83 -4.97 -0.77
CA PHE A 254 17.33 -6.26 -1.27
C PHE A 254 16.32 -7.37 -1.04
#